data_1d9e14328b5dea16d6b50ee75015e1f9
#
_entry.id   1d9e14328b5dea16d6b50ee75015e1f9
#
_cell.length_a   1.000
_cell.length_b   1.000
_cell.length_c   1.000
_cell.angle_alpha   90.00
_cell.angle_beta   90.00
_cell.angle_gamma   90.00
#
_symmetry.space_group_name_H-M   'P 1'
#
loop_
_entity.id
_entity.type
_entity.pdbx_description
1 polymer ?
#
loop_
_entity_poly.entity_id
_entity_poly.type
_entity_poly.pdbx_seq_one_letter_code
_entity_poly.pdbx_strand_id
1 'polypeptide(L)'
;MQGYDFYELNAKHNVTLQIGGSDQWGNMTAGTELLRRKADKTGHVMTVPLITDSTGKKFGKSEGNAVWLDADKTSPYEMYQFWLNVMDDDAVRFLKIFTFLSLDEIAEIETHFNAARHERLAQKTLAREVVTLVHGEEAYKQALNITEQLFAGAIKNLSASELKQGLSNVPNYQVKAEDNLNLVDILVTAGISPSKRQAREDVQNGAIYINGDRVQELDYTLSDTDKIDDQLTVVRRGKKKYAVLKFN
;
A
#
# COMPACT_ATOMS: atom_id res chain seq x y z
N MET A 1 1.64 -29.64 -20.46
CA MET A 1 1.64 -29.90 -19.01
C MET A 1 0.29 -29.55 -18.40
N GLN A 2 -0.23 -28.33 -18.49
CA GLN A 2 -1.51 -27.93 -17.87
C GLN A 2 -2.72 -28.81 -18.25
N GLY A 3 -2.83 -29.23 -19.51
CA GLY A 3 -3.90 -30.17 -19.90
C GLY A 3 -3.78 -31.55 -19.23
N TYR A 4 -2.56 -32.00 -18.93
CA TYR A 4 -2.32 -33.23 -18.20
C TYR A 4 -2.68 -33.09 -16.72
N ASP A 5 -2.43 -31.91 -16.13
CA ASP A 5 -2.83 -31.63 -14.75
C ASP A 5 -4.34 -31.72 -14.57
N PHE A 6 -5.12 -31.19 -15.54
CA PHE A 6 -6.58 -31.35 -15.52
C PHE A 6 -7.04 -32.82 -15.60
N TYR A 7 -6.37 -33.63 -16.44
CA TYR A 7 -6.62 -35.05 -16.51
C TYR A 7 -6.36 -35.76 -15.18
N GLU A 8 -5.23 -35.50 -14.53
CA GLU A 8 -4.87 -36.07 -13.23
C GLU A 8 -5.83 -35.63 -12.11
N LEU A 9 -6.20 -34.34 -12.07
CA LEU A 9 -7.16 -33.78 -11.11
C LEU A 9 -8.55 -34.44 -11.29
N ASN A 10 -8.97 -34.67 -12.52
CA ASN A 10 -10.21 -35.42 -12.77
C ASN A 10 -10.10 -36.88 -12.31
N ALA A 11 -8.99 -37.55 -12.62
CA ALA A 11 -8.82 -38.95 -12.26
C ALA A 11 -8.74 -39.19 -10.75
N LYS A 12 -8.04 -38.29 -10.02
CA LYS A 12 -7.78 -38.45 -8.59
C LYS A 12 -8.82 -37.76 -7.70
N HIS A 13 -9.38 -36.64 -8.14
CA HIS A 13 -10.21 -35.77 -7.32
C HIS A 13 -11.60 -35.47 -7.92
N ASN A 14 -11.96 -36.11 -9.03
CA ASN A 14 -13.24 -35.88 -9.70
C ASN A 14 -13.48 -34.43 -10.14
N VAL A 15 -12.43 -33.67 -10.39
CA VAL A 15 -12.53 -32.28 -10.87
C VAL A 15 -13.09 -32.28 -12.27
N THR A 16 -14.22 -31.63 -12.49
CA THR A 16 -14.93 -31.61 -13.79
C THR A 16 -14.94 -30.21 -14.43
N LEU A 17 -14.64 -29.16 -13.70
CA LEU A 17 -14.63 -27.79 -14.17
C LEU A 17 -13.26 -27.14 -13.86
N GLN A 18 -12.68 -26.51 -14.88
CA GLN A 18 -11.50 -25.65 -14.76
C GLN A 18 -11.87 -24.21 -15.09
N ILE A 19 -11.45 -23.28 -14.22
CA ILE A 19 -11.70 -21.85 -14.39
C ILE A 19 -10.35 -21.12 -14.53
N GLY A 20 -10.27 -20.16 -15.43
CA GLY A 20 -9.06 -19.35 -15.62
C GLY A 20 -9.30 -18.05 -16.34
N GLY A 21 -8.25 -17.26 -16.52
CA GLY A 21 -8.31 -16.06 -17.36
C GLY A 21 -8.49 -16.41 -18.85
N SER A 22 -9.02 -15.47 -19.64
CA SER A 22 -9.27 -15.67 -21.07
C SER A 22 -8.01 -16.02 -21.86
N ASP A 23 -6.82 -15.65 -21.38
CA ASP A 23 -5.53 -16.02 -21.96
C ASP A 23 -5.18 -17.52 -21.77
N GLN A 24 -5.89 -18.23 -20.88
CA GLN A 24 -5.70 -19.66 -20.60
C GLN A 24 -6.62 -20.59 -21.39
N TRP A 25 -7.51 -20.05 -22.24
CA TRP A 25 -8.49 -20.82 -23.00
C TRP A 25 -7.89 -22.04 -23.73
N GLY A 26 -6.82 -21.80 -24.51
CA GLY A 26 -6.15 -22.86 -25.27
C GLY A 26 -5.55 -23.97 -24.40
N ASN A 27 -4.97 -23.59 -23.25
CA ASN A 27 -4.40 -24.55 -22.29
C ASN A 27 -5.49 -25.41 -21.63
N MET A 28 -6.62 -24.80 -21.28
CA MET A 28 -7.73 -25.49 -20.61
C MET A 28 -8.48 -26.40 -21.58
N THR A 29 -8.72 -25.97 -22.83
CA THR A 29 -9.36 -26.79 -23.84
C THR A 29 -8.50 -27.99 -24.27
N ALA A 30 -7.18 -27.89 -24.25
CA ALA A 30 -6.29 -29.02 -24.42
C ALA A 30 -6.51 -30.09 -23.34
N GLY A 31 -6.85 -29.68 -22.12
CA GLY A 31 -7.18 -30.58 -21.00
C GLY A 31 -8.51 -31.28 -21.20
N THR A 32 -9.55 -30.61 -21.69
CA THR A 32 -10.85 -31.25 -22.00
C THR A 32 -10.72 -32.30 -23.11
N GLU A 33 -9.90 -31.97 -24.12
CA GLU A 33 -9.64 -32.94 -25.22
C GLU A 33 -8.85 -34.15 -24.72
N LEU A 34 -7.92 -33.98 -23.81
CA LEU A 34 -7.18 -35.09 -23.19
C LEU A 34 -8.09 -35.99 -22.37
N LEU A 35 -9.01 -35.40 -21.56
CA LEU A 35 -10.04 -36.14 -20.83
C LEU A 35 -10.91 -36.98 -21.76
N ARG A 36 -11.42 -36.39 -22.83
CA ARG A 36 -12.25 -37.07 -23.82
C ARG A 36 -11.51 -38.24 -24.43
N ARG A 37 -10.27 -38.06 -24.90
CA ARG A 37 -9.51 -39.10 -25.63
C ARG A 37 -8.98 -40.19 -24.72
N LYS A 38 -8.51 -39.88 -23.52
CA LYS A 38 -7.86 -40.87 -22.65
C LYS A 38 -8.78 -41.53 -21.63
N ALA A 39 -9.82 -40.83 -21.17
CA ALA A 39 -10.69 -41.31 -20.11
C ALA A 39 -12.15 -41.49 -20.55
N ASP A 40 -12.50 -41.11 -21.78
CA ASP A 40 -13.89 -41.03 -22.26
C ASP A 40 -14.80 -40.23 -21.31
N LYS A 41 -14.24 -39.12 -20.77
CA LYS A 41 -14.93 -38.23 -19.82
C LYS A 41 -15.10 -36.83 -20.40
N THR A 42 -16.14 -36.16 -19.95
CA THR A 42 -16.38 -34.76 -20.29
C THR A 42 -15.82 -33.85 -19.19
N GLY A 43 -14.98 -32.89 -19.58
CA GLY A 43 -14.54 -31.77 -18.74
C GLY A 43 -15.11 -30.46 -19.26
N HIS A 44 -15.31 -29.52 -18.36
CA HIS A 44 -15.84 -28.19 -18.67
C HIS A 44 -14.77 -27.12 -18.37
N VAL A 45 -14.81 -26.04 -19.14
CA VAL A 45 -13.92 -24.91 -18.94
C VAL A 45 -14.72 -23.61 -18.97
N MET A 46 -14.33 -22.67 -18.12
CA MET A 46 -14.90 -21.34 -18.05
C MET A 46 -13.77 -20.33 -17.98
N THR A 47 -13.84 -19.27 -18.78
CA THR A 47 -12.89 -18.17 -18.71
C THR A 47 -13.57 -16.89 -18.24
N VAL A 48 -12.80 -16.09 -17.51
CA VAL A 48 -13.17 -14.74 -17.13
C VAL A 48 -12.23 -13.73 -17.82
N PRO A 49 -12.71 -12.51 -18.14
CA PRO A 49 -11.85 -11.45 -18.67
C PRO A 49 -10.66 -11.17 -17.75
N LEU A 50 -9.53 -10.80 -18.33
CA LEU A 50 -8.38 -10.37 -17.56
C LEU A 50 -8.68 -9.04 -16.87
N ILE A 51 -8.26 -8.92 -15.60
CA ILE A 51 -8.35 -7.67 -14.87
C ILE A 51 -7.25 -6.74 -15.36
N THR A 52 -7.65 -5.59 -15.87
CA THR A 52 -6.77 -4.51 -16.30
C THR A 52 -7.14 -3.24 -15.55
N ASP A 53 -6.22 -2.28 -15.46
CA ASP A 53 -6.58 -0.91 -15.07
C ASP A 53 -7.21 -0.14 -16.27
N SER A 54 -7.66 1.08 -16.03
CA SER A 54 -8.24 1.98 -17.05
C SER A 54 -7.27 2.34 -18.17
N THR A 55 -5.96 2.14 -17.97
CA THR A 55 -4.93 2.32 -19.01
C THR A 55 -4.70 1.08 -19.86
N GLY A 56 -5.36 -0.04 -19.56
CA GLY A 56 -5.22 -1.32 -20.24
C GLY A 56 -4.06 -2.19 -19.75
N LYS A 57 -3.33 -1.79 -18.70
CA LYS A 57 -2.28 -2.62 -18.10
C LYS A 57 -2.90 -3.73 -17.28
N LYS A 58 -2.31 -4.93 -17.37
CA LYS A 58 -2.73 -6.07 -16.56
C LYS A 58 -2.50 -5.79 -15.07
N PHE A 59 -3.55 -5.95 -14.27
CA PHE A 59 -3.49 -5.80 -12.82
C PHE A 59 -2.52 -6.82 -12.21
N GLY A 60 -1.68 -6.38 -11.26
CA GLY A 60 -0.77 -7.26 -10.52
C GLY A 60 0.49 -7.73 -11.26
N LYS A 61 0.76 -7.24 -12.49
CA LYS A 61 1.97 -7.61 -13.28
C LYS A 61 2.93 -6.44 -13.54
N SER A 62 2.80 -5.32 -12.87
CA SER A 62 3.76 -4.21 -13.00
C SER A 62 5.08 -4.58 -12.31
N GLU A 63 6.18 -4.50 -13.04
CA GLU A 63 7.53 -4.64 -12.47
C GLU A 63 7.70 -3.66 -11.31
N GLY A 64 7.91 -4.20 -10.10
CA GLY A 64 8.17 -3.42 -8.87
C GLY A 64 6.95 -2.98 -8.05
N ASN A 65 5.70 -3.17 -8.50
CA ASN A 65 4.48 -2.74 -7.79
C ASN A 65 3.48 -3.88 -7.52
N ALA A 66 3.96 -5.10 -7.33
CA ALA A 66 3.09 -6.19 -6.93
C ALA A 66 2.63 -5.98 -5.47
N VAL A 67 1.32 -5.98 -5.23
CA VAL A 67 0.75 -6.00 -3.88
C VAL A 67 0.62 -7.45 -3.46
N TRP A 68 1.37 -7.82 -2.44
CA TRP A 68 1.39 -9.18 -1.90
C TRP A 68 0.34 -9.33 -0.80
N LEU A 69 -0.25 -10.50 -0.70
CA LEU A 69 -1.14 -10.84 0.44
C LEU A 69 -0.36 -11.10 1.74
N ASP A 70 0.92 -11.40 1.61
CA ASP A 70 1.85 -11.60 2.71
C ASP A 70 2.23 -10.25 3.32
N ALA A 71 1.92 -10.06 4.60
CA ALA A 71 2.15 -8.81 5.33
C ALA A 71 3.64 -8.45 5.48
N ASP A 72 4.54 -9.44 5.39
CA ASP A 72 5.99 -9.21 5.44
C ASP A 72 6.53 -8.62 4.13
N LYS A 73 5.76 -8.74 3.02
CA LYS A 73 6.14 -8.22 1.69
C LYS A 73 5.39 -6.95 1.32
N THR A 74 4.13 -6.84 1.71
CA THR A 74 3.30 -5.64 1.57
C THR A 74 2.53 -5.48 2.86
N SER A 75 2.90 -4.50 3.67
CA SER A 75 2.23 -4.25 4.94
C SER A 75 0.74 -3.90 4.72
N PRO A 76 -0.13 -4.12 5.72
CA PRO A 76 -1.54 -3.71 5.65
C PRO A 76 -1.70 -2.22 5.32
N TYR A 77 -0.80 -1.36 5.81
CA TYR A 77 -0.78 0.07 5.48
C TYR A 77 -0.46 0.31 4.00
N GLU A 78 0.57 -0.34 3.44
CA GLU A 78 0.91 -0.22 2.01
C GLU A 78 -0.22 -0.75 1.12
N MET A 79 -0.85 -1.86 1.51
CA MET A 79 -2.03 -2.39 0.82
C MET A 79 -3.19 -1.39 0.88
N TYR A 80 -3.45 -0.79 2.04
CA TYR A 80 -4.47 0.25 2.20
C TYR A 80 -4.20 1.45 1.27
N GLN A 81 -2.96 1.95 1.26
CA GLN A 81 -2.55 3.06 0.39
C GLN A 81 -2.66 2.71 -1.09
N PHE A 82 -2.33 1.49 -1.48
CA PHE A 82 -2.48 1.04 -2.86
C PHE A 82 -3.94 1.16 -3.32
N TRP A 83 -4.88 0.62 -2.57
CA TRP A 83 -6.30 0.67 -2.92
C TRP A 83 -6.89 2.08 -2.79
N LEU A 84 -6.43 2.83 -1.80
CA LEU A 84 -6.83 4.22 -1.65
C LEU A 84 -6.41 5.08 -2.85
N ASN A 85 -5.29 4.77 -3.51
CA ASN A 85 -4.74 5.53 -4.63
C ASN A 85 -5.16 5.02 -6.01
N VAL A 86 -6.10 4.09 -6.09
CA VAL A 86 -6.70 3.64 -7.35
C VAL A 86 -7.34 4.82 -8.09
N MET A 87 -7.22 4.82 -9.43
CA MET A 87 -7.81 5.86 -10.27
C MET A 87 -9.33 5.87 -10.14
N ASP A 88 -9.93 7.05 -10.27
CA ASP A 88 -11.38 7.23 -10.16
C ASP A 88 -12.17 6.34 -11.13
N ASP A 89 -11.65 6.17 -12.35
CA ASP A 89 -12.29 5.36 -13.40
C ASP A 89 -12.26 3.85 -13.10
N ASP A 90 -11.39 3.42 -12.21
CA ASP A 90 -11.26 2.02 -11.81
C ASP A 90 -11.99 1.69 -10.50
N ALA A 91 -12.19 2.67 -9.64
CA ALA A 91 -12.61 2.45 -8.26
C ALA A 91 -13.92 1.66 -8.13
N VAL A 92 -14.98 2.07 -8.83
CA VAL A 92 -16.28 1.39 -8.80
C VAL A 92 -16.22 0.00 -9.44
N ARG A 93 -15.47 -0.12 -10.54
CA ARG A 93 -15.27 -1.43 -11.19
C ARG A 93 -14.54 -2.41 -10.26
N PHE A 94 -13.55 -1.93 -9.53
CA PHE A 94 -12.80 -2.76 -8.59
C PHE A 94 -13.61 -3.12 -7.33
N LEU A 95 -14.55 -2.29 -6.88
CA LEU A 95 -15.53 -2.70 -5.87
C LEU A 95 -16.29 -3.97 -6.30
N LYS A 96 -16.75 -4.02 -7.56
CA LYS A 96 -17.46 -5.20 -8.10
C LYS A 96 -16.61 -6.46 -8.20
N ILE A 97 -15.29 -6.32 -8.30
CA ILE A 97 -14.34 -7.44 -8.51
C ILE A 97 -13.73 -7.92 -7.20
N PHE A 98 -13.37 -7.01 -6.30
CA PHE A 98 -12.53 -7.29 -5.14
C PHE A 98 -13.26 -7.24 -3.79
N THR A 99 -14.59 -6.99 -3.80
CA THR A 99 -15.37 -6.97 -2.57
C THR A 99 -16.55 -7.93 -2.63
N PHE A 100 -17.13 -8.21 -1.48
CA PHE A 100 -18.37 -8.97 -1.35
C PHE A 100 -19.61 -8.08 -1.13
N LEU A 101 -19.47 -6.78 -1.40
CA LEU A 101 -20.61 -5.85 -1.38
C LEU A 101 -21.64 -6.24 -2.44
N SER A 102 -22.93 -6.09 -2.10
CA SER A 102 -24.00 -6.27 -3.05
C SER A 102 -23.98 -5.22 -4.15
N LEU A 103 -24.61 -5.52 -5.30
CA LEU A 103 -24.70 -4.56 -6.39
C LEU A 103 -25.47 -3.29 -6.00
N ASP A 104 -26.45 -3.40 -5.08
CA ASP A 104 -27.21 -2.25 -4.59
C ASP A 104 -26.34 -1.34 -3.71
N GLU A 105 -25.54 -1.89 -2.78
CA GLU A 105 -24.58 -1.12 -1.99
C GLU A 105 -23.55 -0.42 -2.89
N ILE A 106 -23.05 -1.12 -3.91
CA ILE A 106 -22.11 -0.52 -4.87
C ILE A 106 -22.78 0.59 -5.68
N ALA A 107 -24.05 0.47 -6.06
CA ALA A 107 -24.78 1.51 -6.78
C ALA A 107 -24.99 2.77 -5.91
N GLU A 108 -25.24 2.62 -4.62
CA GLU A 108 -25.30 3.75 -3.68
C GLU A 108 -23.94 4.45 -3.55
N ILE A 109 -22.86 3.67 -3.38
CA ILE A 109 -21.50 4.21 -3.34
C ILE A 109 -21.16 4.94 -4.64
N GLU A 110 -21.49 4.38 -5.80
CA GLU A 110 -21.24 4.99 -7.11
C GLU A 110 -22.00 6.32 -7.26
N THR A 111 -23.24 6.37 -6.79
CA THR A 111 -24.06 7.60 -6.82
C THR A 111 -23.41 8.71 -5.98
N HIS A 112 -23.03 8.41 -4.76
CA HIS A 112 -22.33 9.36 -3.87
C HIS A 112 -20.97 9.77 -4.46
N PHE A 113 -20.20 8.79 -4.91
CA PHE A 113 -18.87 9.03 -5.51
C PHE A 113 -18.95 9.97 -6.72
N ASN A 114 -19.93 9.82 -7.59
CA ASN A 114 -20.11 10.69 -8.74
C ASN A 114 -20.52 12.11 -8.35
N ALA A 115 -21.25 12.30 -7.24
CA ALA A 115 -21.63 13.60 -6.71
C ALA A 115 -20.48 14.31 -5.99
N ALA A 116 -19.58 13.57 -5.33
CA ALA A 116 -18.52 14.11 -4.47
C ALA A 116 -17.19 13.34 -4.63
N ARG A 117 -16.62 13.29 -5.83
CA ARG A 117 -15.38 12.54 -6.14
C ARG A 117 -14.20 12.88 -5.25
N HIS A 118 -14.11 14.14 -4.79
CA HIS A 118 -13.04 14.60 -3.90
C HIS A 118 -13.02 13.90 -2.53
N GLU A 119 -14.15 13.33 -2.08
CA GLU A 119 -14.24 12.55 -0.85
C GLU A 119 -13.65 11.16 -0.98
N ARG A 120 -13.47 10.66 -2.21
CA ARG A 120 -12.88 9.37 -2.55
C ARG A 120 -13.58 8.19 -1.87
N LEU A 121 -14.92 8.25 -1.74
CA LEU A 121 -15.70 7.22 -1.02
C LEU A 121 -15.49 5.82 -1.61
N ALA A 122 -15.50 5.68 -2.94
CA ALA A 122 -15.31 4.39 -3.60
C ALA A 122 -13.93 3.77 -3.27
N GLN A 123 -12.86 4.57 -3.32
CA GLN A 123 -11.51 4.11 -2.98
C GLN A 123 -11.36 3.79 -1.50
N LYS A 124 -11.92 4.61 -0.61
CA LYS A 124 -11.91 4.35 0.84
C LYS A 124 -12.65 3.05 1.18
N THR A 125 -13.81 2.83 0.56
CA THR A 125 -14.57 1.59 0.74
C THR A 125 -13.79 0.40 0.20
N LEU A 126 -13.23 0.50 -1.01
CA LEU A 126 -12.41 -0.56 -1.61
C LEU A 126 -11.22 -0.93 -0.72
N ALA A 127 -10.50 0.07 -0.23
CA ALA A 127 -9.35 -0.14 0.66
C ALA A 127 -9.77 -0.81 1.98
N ARG A 128 -10.89 -0.37 2.58
CA ARG A 128 -11.45 -0.99 3.79
C ARG A 128 -11.77 -2.46 3.55
N GLU A 129 -12.59 -2.74 2.55
CA GLU A 129 -13.09 -4.10 2.28
C GLU A 129 -11.93 -5.08 2.00
N VAL A 130 -10.97 -4.67 1.15
CA VAL A 130 -9.88 -5.57 0.77
C VAL A 130 -8.88 -5.76 1.93
N VAL A 131 -8.51 -4.72 2.66
CA VAL A 131 -7.59 -4.86 3.80
C VAL A 131 -8.23 -5.67 4.92
N THR A 132 -9.53 -5.44 5.20
CA THR A 132 -10.27 -6.23 6.18
C THR A 132 -10.36 -7.70 5.77
N LEU A 133 -10.60 -7.99 4.51
CA LEU A 133 -10.67 -9.36 4.00
C LEU A 133 -9.33 -10.10 4.13
N VAL A 134 -8.22 -9.43 3.85
CA VAL A 134 -6.89 -10.08 3.78
C VAL A 134 -6.20 -10.11 5.14
N HIS A 135 -6.29 -9.03 5.91
CA HIS A 135 -5.51 -8.81 7.13
C HIS A 135 -6.36 -8.65 8.40
N GLY A 136 -7.67 -8.56 8.26
CA GLY A 136 -8.60 -8.38 9.38
C GLY A 136 -8.88 -6.92 9.72
N GLU A 137 -9.94 -6.72 10.51
CA GLU A 137 -10.48 -5.40 10.88
C GLU A 137 -9.47 -4.55 11.67
N GLU A 138 -8.69 -5.16 12.57
CA GLU A 138 -7.72 -4.41 13.38
C GLU A 138 -6.57 -3.85 12.53
N ALA A 139 -6.10 -4.62 11.53
CA ALA A 139 -5.07 -4.16 10.60
C ALA A 139 -5.60 -3.00 9.72
N TYR A 140 -6.87 -3.04 9.32
CA TYR A 140 -7.51 -1.93 8.62
C TYR A 140 -7.57 -0.67 9.50
N LYS A 141 -8.04 -0.79 10.76
CA LYS A 141 -8.12 0.34 11.69
C LYS A 141 -6.75 0.98 11.93
N GLN A 142 -5.72 0.15 12.08
CA GLN A 142 -4.35 0.63 12.23
C GLN A 142 -3.88 1.39 10.97
N ALA A 143 -4.10 0.85 9.77
CA ALA A 143 -3.74 1.50 8.51
C ALA A 143 -4.47 2.84 8.31
N LEU A 144 -5.75 2.89 8.68
CA LEU A 144 -6.56 4.11 8.67
C LEU A 144 -6.00 5.14 9.65
N ASN A 145 -5.73 4.74 10.91
CA ASN A 145 -5.15 5.62 11.92
C ASN A 145 -3.82 6.22 11.46
N ILE A 146 -2.90 5.39 10.97
CA ILE A 146 -1.61 5.87 10.42
C ILE A 146 -1.84 6.93 9.34
N THR A 147 -2.77 6.66 8.41
CA THR A 147 -3.08 7.58 7.31
C THR A 147 -3.60 8.93 7.84
N GLU A 148 -4.55 8.91 8.77
CA GLU A 148 -5.17 10.11 9.34
C GLU A 148 -4.16 10.93 10.15
N GLN A 149 -3.36 10.28 11.00
CA GLN A 149 -2.36 10.97 11.82
C GLN A 149 -1.25 11.59 10.96
N LEU A 150 -0.76 10.88 9.93
CA LEU A 150 0.23 11.42 9.00
C LEU A 150 -0.34 12.60 8.20
N PHE A 151 -1.60 12.52 7.77
CA PHE A 151 -2.27 13.59 7.03
C PHE A 151 -2.48 14.84 7.92
N ALA A 152 -2.89 14.65 9.16
CA ALA A 152 -3.05 15.71 10.14
C ALA A 152 -1.71 16.30 10.62
N GLY A 153 -0.58 15.63 10.39
CA GLY A 153 0.74 15.99 10.93
C GLY A 153 0.92 15.67 12.41
N ALA A 154 0.02 14.88 12.98
CA ALA A 154 0.02 14.48 14.39
C ALA A 154 0.93 13.25 14.64
N ILE A 155 2.19 13.38 14.25
CA ILE A 155 3.22 12.31 14.24
C ILE A 155 3.37 11.68 15.64
N LYS A 156 3.27 12.47 16.71
CA LYS A 156 3.44 12.02 18.11
C LYS A 156 2.35 11.04 18.57
N ASN A 157 1.25 10.94 17.85
CA ASN A 157 0.18 9.99 18.17
C ASN A 157 0.44 8.58 17.60
N LEU A 158 1.53 8.40 16.86
CA LEU A 158 1.93 7.15 16.25
C LEU A 158 3.12 6.55 16.98
N SER A 159 3.10 5.23 17.17
CA SER A 159 4.22 4.45 17.66
C SER A 159 5.34 4.36 16.60
N ALA A 160 6.56 4.00 17.04
CA ALA A 160 7.68 3.78 16.13
C ALA A 160 7.39 2.69 15.09
N SER A 161 6.62 1.67 15.45
CA SER A 161 6.20 0.60 14.53
C SER A 161 5.27 1.13 13.43
N GLU A 162 4.28 1.94 13.79
CA GLU A 162 3.36 2.58 12.84
C GLU A 162 4.07 3.56 11.92
N LEU A 163 5.00 4.34 12.47
CA LEU A 163 5.82 5.26 11.68
C LEU A 163 6.76 4.54 10.71
N LYS A 164 7.31 3.39 11.09
CA LYS A 164 8.10 2.55 10.17
C LYS A 164 7.26 2.05 9.00
N GLN A 165 5.99 1.72 9.22
CA GLN A 165 5.05 1.34 8.15
C GLN A 165 4.66 2.56 7.31
N GLY A 166 4.20 3.63 7.96
CA GLY A 166 3.69 4.83 7.29
C GLY A 166 4.76 5.62 6.50
N LEU A 167 6.01 5.51 6.89
CA LEU A 167 7.16 6.20 6.32
C LEU A 167 8.20 5.23 5.73
N SER A 168 7.79 4.02 5.31
CA SER A 168 8.68 2.99 4.75
C SER A 168 9.45 3.49 3.51
N ASN A 169 8.82 4.32 2.69
CA ASN A 169 9.34 4.82 1.41
C ASN A 169 10.04 6.19 1.50
N VAL A 170 10.24 6.74 2.72
CA VAL A 170 10.96 8.02 2.87
C VAL A 170 12.44 7.81 3.18
N PRO A 171 13.31 8.79 2.84
CA PRO A 171 14.72 8.72 3.23
C PRO A 171 14.89 8.50 4.73
N ASN A 172 15.79 7.62 5.10
CA ASN A 172 16.14 7.38 6.49
C ASN A 172 17.64 7.49 6.70
N TYR A 173 18.04 7.92 7.88
CA TYR A 173 19.42 8.07 8.31
C TYR A 173 19.63 7.40 9.66
N GLN A 174 20.63 6.53 9.74
CA GLN A 174 21.05 5.92 11.00
C GLN A 174 21.97 6.90 11.74
N VAL A 175 21.49 7.44 12.85
CA VAL A 175 22.27 8.36 13.68
C VAL A 175 23.39 7.59 14.37
N LYS A 176 24.61 8.11 14.26
CA LYS A 176 25.81 7.52 14.84
C LYS A 176 26.16 8.23 16.15
N ALA A 177 26.91 7.55 17.01
CA ALA A 177 27.32 8.09 18.30
C ALA A 177 28.17 9.35 18.19
N GLU A 178 28.94 9.49 17.09
CA GLU A 178 29.77 10.65 16.79
C GLU A 178 29.02 11.80 16.12
N ASP A 179 27.77 11.63 15.72
CA ASP A 179 27.01 12.68 15.04
C ASP A 179 26.71 13.85 16.00
N ASN A 180 26.87 15.06 15.49
CA ASN A 180 26.42 16.24 16.19
C ASN A 180 24.89 16.37 16.07
N LEU A 181 24.19 16.27 17.18
CA LEU A 181 22.73 16.33 17.26
C LEU A 181 22.15 17.75 17.18
N ASN A 182 23.00 18.80 17.00
CA ASN A 182 22.48 20.13 16.64
C ASN A 182 21.66 20.02 15.34
N LEU A 183 20.48 20.62 15.33
CA LEU A 183 19.50 20.47 14.24
C LEU A 183 20.09 20.85 12.87
N VAL A 184 20.85 21.95 12.79
CA VAL A 184 21.46 22.39 11.53
C VAL A 184 22.47 21.37 11.02
N ASP A 185 23.24 20.75 11.92
CA ASP A 185 24.27 19.78 11.54
C ASP A 185 23.64 18.46 11.12
N ILE A 186 22.67 17.94 11.87
CA ILE A 186 22.01 16.66 11.52
C ILE A 186 21.20 16.77 10.23
N LEU A 187 20.58 17.92 9.94
CA LEU A 187 19.88 18.15 8.67
C LEU A 187 20.79 17.99 7.44
N VAL A 188 22.06 18.38 7.57
CA VAL A 188 23.05 18.24 6.49
C VAL A 188 23.60 16.82 6.44
N THR A 189 24.00 16.27 7.60
CA THR A 189 24.55 14.91 7.69
C THR A 189 23.56 13.86 7.18
N ALA A 190 22.28 14.00 7.51
CA ALA A 190 21.22 13.11 7.03
C ALA A 190 20.75 13.40 5.58
N GLY A 191 21.36 14.37 4.90
CA GLY A 191 21.01 14.72 3.51
C GLY A 191 19.64 15.38 3.34
N ILE A 192 19.03 15.87 4.42
CA ILE A 192 17.72 16.55 4.39
C ILE A 192 17.85 17.95 3.80
N SER A 193 18.95 18.64 4.14
CA SER A 193 19.31 19.92 3.56
C SER A 193 20.68 19.83 2.86
N PRO A 194 20.87 20.49 1.72
CA PRO A 194 22.09 20.34 0.93
C PRO A 194 23.31 21.05 1.51
N SER A 195 23.11 21.98 2.46
CA SER A 195 24.20 22.73 3.08
C SER A 195 23.76 23.33 4.43
N LYS A 196 24.71 23.67 5.31
CA LYS A 196 24.46 24.36 6.57
C LYS A 196 23.76 25.72 6.38
N ARG A 197 24.07 26.44 5.31
CA ARG A 197 23.41 27.69 4.96
C ARG A 197 21.92 27.46 4.72
N GLN A 198 21.58 26.50 3.86
CA GLN A 198 20.20 26.17 3.56
C GLN A 198 19.46 25.62 4.78
N ALA A 199 20.12 24.80 5.60
CA ALA A 199 19.53 24.27 6.83
C ALA A 199 19.15 25.39 7.79
N ARG A 200 20.04 26.39 8.01
CA ARG A 200 19.74 27.56 8.83
C ARG A 200 18.58 28.38 8.31
N GLU A 201 18.56 28.63 7.01
CA GLU A 201 17.46 29.35 6.34
C GLU A 201 16.12 28.60 6.49
N ASP A 202 16.12 27.27 6.29
CA ASP A 202 14.93 26.42 6.45
C ASP A 202 14.41 26.45 7.90
N VAL A 203 15.30 26.39 8.90
CA VAL A 203 14.93 26.48 10.31
C VAL A 203 14.36 27.86 10.63
N GLN A 204 15.05 28.95 10.28
CA GLN A 204 14.61 30.32 10.56
C GLN A 204 13.26 30.64 9.92
N ASN A 205 13.03 30.17 8.69
CA ASN A 205 11.75 30.31 7.98
C ASN A 205 10.66 29.38 8.52
N GLY A 206 10.96 28.52 9.53
CA GLY A 206 10.04 27.56 10.12
C GLY A 206 9.57 26.52 9.12
N ALA A 207 10.44 26.13 8.22
CA ALA A 207 10.17 25.06 7.27
C ALA A 207 10.47 23.66 7.84
N ILE A 208 11.13 23.60 9.02
CA ILE A 208 11.51 22.34 9.67
C ILE A 208 10.53 22.00 10.79
N TYR A 209 10.15 20.73 10.83
CA TYR A 209 9.29 20.15 11.88
C TYR A 209 9.94 18.88 12.42
N ILE A 210 9.93 18.75 13.74
CA ILE A 210 10.38 17.55 14.47
C ILE A 210 9.15 16.89 15.10
N ASN A 211 8.87 15.65 14.73
CA ASN A 211 7.70 14.89 15.17
C ASN A 211 6.37 15.67 15.04
N GLY A 212 6.26 16.52 14.02
CA GLY A 212 5.08 17.36 13.77
C GLY A 212 5.18 18.77 14.33
N ASP A 213 6.02 19.04 15.31
CA ASP A 213 6.21 20.37 15.91
C ASP A 213 7.18 21.21 15.09
N ARG A 214 6.82 22.46 14.88
CA ARG A 214 7.64 23.42 14.15
C ARG A 214 8.82 23.89 15.01
N VAL A 215 10.03 23.82 14.46
CA VAL A 215 11.26 24.30 15.12
C VAL A 215 11.83 25.48 14.34
N GLN A 216 12.20 26.57 15.05
CA GLN A 216 12.79 27.79 14.49
C GLN A 216 14.09 28.23 15.20
N GLU A 217 14.51 27.50 16.21
CA GLU A 217 15.71 27.77 16.97
C GLU A 217 16.92 27.13 16.30
N LEU A 218 17.95 27.95 15.99
CA LEU A 218 19.16 27.49 15.29
C LEU A 218 20.08 26.67 16.20
N ASP A 219 19.98 26.82 17.48
CA ASP A 219 20.73 26.11 18.52
C ASP A 219 19.98 24.85 19.03
N TYR A 220 18.81 24.56 18.45
CA TYR A 220 18.05 23.36 18.80
C TYR A 220 18.91 22.11 18.64
N THR A 221 18.97 21.32 19.69
CA THR A 221 19.70 20.06 19.73
C THR A 221 18.72 18.92 20.01
N LEU A 222 18.71 17.90 19.17
CA LEU A 222 17.87 16.71 19.38
C LEU A 222 18.25 16.05 20.71
N SER A 223 17.23 15.66 21.45
CA SER A 223 17.32 15.06 22.76
C SER A 223 16.53 13.74 22.80
N ASP A 224 16.58 13.03 23.91
CA ASP A 224 15.78 11.81 24.11
C ASP A 224 14.28 12.08 24.06
N THR A 225 13.82 13.29 24.39
CA THR A 225 12.40 13.68 24.28
C THR A 225 11.90 13.79 22.85
N ASP A 226 12.81 13.88 21.87
CA ASP A 226 12.48 13.90 20.44
C ASP A 226 12.43 12.51 19.83
N LYS A 227 12.77 11.47 20.60
CA LYS A 227 12.71 10.10 20.15
C LYS A 227 11.32 9.51 20.43
N ILE A 228 10.70 8.98 19.41
CA ILE A 228 9.46 8.20 19.53
C ILE A 228 9.87 6.76 19.84
N ASP A 229 9.36 6.22 20.97
CA ASP A 229 9.67 4.88 21.49
C ASP A 229 11.20 4.64 21.61
N ASP A 230 11.99 5.66 21.94
CA ASP A 230 13.45 5.65 22.00
C ASP A 230 14.17 5.21 20.71
N GLN A 231 13.45 5.12 19.59
CA GLN A 231 13.95 4.52 18.35
C GLN A 231 14.13 5.48 17.19
N LEU A 232 13.24 6.44 17.04
CA LEU A 232 13.26 7.30 15.86
C LEU A 232 12.71 8.71 16.09
N THR A 233 13.17 9.64 15.24
CA THR A 233 12.64 11.00 15.15
C THR A 233 12.22 11.27 13.71
N VAL A 234 11.03 11.80 13.50
CA VAL A 234 10.54 12.18 12.17
C VAL A 234 10.86 13.65 11.91
N VAL A 235 11.59 13.90 10.84
CA VAL A 235 11.90 15.26 10.37
C VAL A 235 11.05 15.54 9.14
N ARG A 236 10.34 16.68 9.13
CA ARG A 236 9.64 17.17 7.95
C ARG A 236 10.20 18.50 7.50
N ARG A 237 10.54 18.60 6.22
CA ARG A 237 10.97 19.84 5.57
C ARG A 237 9.88 20.35 4.62
N GLY A 238 9.30 21.50 4.91
CA GLY A 238 8.18 22.05 4.15
C GLY A 238 6.90 21.20 4.30
N LYS A 239 6.09 21.12 3.23
CA LYS A 239 4.78 20.47 3.30
C LYS A 239 4.82 18.94 3.11
N LYS A 240 5.80 18.40 2.35
CA LYS A 240 5.73 17.01 1.86
C LYS A 240 7.02 16.19 1.99
N LYS A 241 8.14 16.79 2.35
CA LYS A 241 9.43 16.08 2.43
C LYS A 241 9.63 15.56 3.85
N TYR A 242 9.47 14.26 4.01
CA TYR A 242 9.73 13.54 5.26
C TYR A 242 11.08 12.84 5.20
N ALA A 243 11.70 12.69 6.33
CA ALA A 243 12.86 11.84 6.58
C ALA A 243 12.78 11.26 7.99
N VAL A 244 13.37 10.11 8.20
CA VAL A 244 13.40 9.44 9.50
C VAL A 244 14.84 9.32 9.99
N LEU A 245 15.10 9.84 11.18
CA LEU A 245 16.34 9.63 11.93
C LEU A 245 16.12 8.38 12.82
N LYS A 246 16.97 7.37 12.68
CA LYS A 246 16.93 6.14 13.49
C LYS A 246 18.06 6.16 14.50
N PHE A 247 17.74 5.82 15.73
CA PHE A 247 18.70 5.67 16.82
C PHE A 247 18.88 4.20 17.16
N ASN A 248 20.09 3.84 17.58
CA ASN A 248 20.43 2.49 18.08
C ASN A 248 20.08 2.35 19.58
#